data_f6900b55e16d7e178294dff97522d1c3
#
_entry.id   f6900b55e16d7e178294dff97522d1c3
#
_cell.length_a   1.000
_cell.length_b   1.000
_cell.length_c   1.000
_cell.angle_alpha   90.00
_cell.angle_beta   90.00
_cell.angle_gamma   90.00
#
_symmetry.space_group_name_H-M   'P 1'
#
loop_
_entity.id
_entity.type
_entity.pdbx_description
1 polymer ?
#
loop_
_entity_poly.entity_id
_entity_poly.type
_entity_poly.pdbx_seq_one_letter_code
_entity_poly.pdbx_strand_id
1 'polypeptide(L)'
;GVQTCALPIFEKSMAGFYHFHLPKKDWTVAAGKELKWGLTSQSAGSESIFPTMNSDIILEHKQPAQRVIIDTKFNNILTKGWYRDKSLRSGYIYQIYTYLRTQENRTDPLSLRSAGLLLHPAVDVMLYEFVEVQGHKIHFATVDLAADAATMTQQLLKLARDCCGITDVN
;
A
#
# COMPACT_ATOMS: atom_id res chain seq x y z
N GLY A 1 20.95 1.11 -13.39
CA GLY A 1 20.93 2.54 -13.16
C GLY A 1 20.47 2.93 -11.77
N VAL A 2 20.51 4.20 -11.48
CA VAL A 2 20.16 4.79 -10.18
C VAL A 2 18.73 4.44 -9.74
N GLN A 3 17.81 4.26 -10.72
CA GLN A 3 16.39 3.92 -10.44
C GLN A 3 16.20 2.52 -9.86
N THR A 4 17.07 1.55 -10.16
CA THR A 4 16.93 0.17 -9.66
C THR A 4 17.30 0.01 -8.19
N CYS A 5 18.06 0.95 -7.61
CA CYS A 5 18.43 0.93 -6.19
C CYS A 5 17.49 1.78 -5.32
N ALA A 6 16.86 2.81 -5.89
CA ALA A 6 16.06 3.77 -5.14
C ALA A 6 14.74 3.16 -4.61
N LEU A 7 14.05 2.33 -5.40
CA LEU A 7 12.80 1.72 -4.98
C LEU A 7 12.97 0.75 -3.80
N PRO A 8 13.93 -0.20 -3.81
CA PRO A 8 14.16 -1.06 -2.66
C PRO A 8 14.55 -0.29 -1.39
N ILE A 9 15.30 0.81 -1.52
CA ILE A 9 15.65 1.66 -0.39
C ILE A 9 14.40 2.36 0.16
N PHE A 10 13.59 2.92 -0.70
CA PHE A 10 12.33 3.58 -0.33
C PHE A 10 11.38 2.60 0.37
N GLU A 11 11.18 1.42 -0.22
CA GLU A 11 10.35 0.36 0.36
C GLU A 11 10.81 -0.03 1.76
N LYS A 12 12.10 -0.31 1.93
CA LYS A 12 12.69 -0.67 3.23
C LYS A 12 12.59 0.48 4.24
N SER A 13 12.79 1.72 3.78
CA SER A 13 12.68 2.89 4.64
C SER A 13 11.25 3.08 5.16
N MET A 14 10.25 2.89 4.31
CA MET A 14 8.85 3.00 4.70
C MET A 14 8.45 1.86 5.66
N ALA A 15 8.86 0.63 5.37
CA ALA A 15 8.62 -0.51 6.27
C ALA A 15 9.28 -0.30 7.64
N GLY A 16 10.54 0.10 7.65
CA GLY A 16 11.28 0.40 8.88
C GLY A 16 10.66 1.53 9.68
N PHE A 17 10.19 2.57 8.99
CA PHE A 17 9.48 3.68 9.63
C PHE A 17 8.25 3.19 10.41
N TYR A 18 7.35 2.46 9.76
CA TYR A 18 6.14 1.97 10.40
C TYR A 18 6.43 0.97 11.50
N HIS A 19 7.42 0.10 11.30
CA HIS A 19 7.85 -0.85 12.33
C HIS A 19 8.35 -0.16 13.59
N PHE A 20 9.06 0.95 13.43
CA PHE A 20 9.62 1.72 14.55
C PHE A 20 8.58 2.61 15.22
N HIS A 21 7.74 3.31 14.45
CA HIS A 21 6.87 4.37 14.97
C HIS A 21 5.47 3.91 15.40
N LEU A 22 4.95 2.82 14.85
CA LEU A 22 3.61 2.36 15.23
C LEU A 22 3.67 1.56 16.54
N PRO A 23 2.87 1.95 17.56
CA PRO A 23 2.86 1.24 18.84
C PRO A 23 2.41 -0.22 18.69
N LYS A 24 3.23 -1.17 19.15
CA LYS A 24 2.97 -2.62 19.04
C LYS A 24 1.72 -3.08 19.80
N LYS A 25 1.27 -2.32 20.78
CA LYS A 25 0.02 -2.62 21.51
C LYS A 25 -1.20 -2.47 20.60
N ASP A 26 -1.14 -1.58 19.61
CA ASP A 26 -2.28 -1.25 18.73
C ASP A 26 -2.09 -1.73 17.30
N TRP A 27 -0.86 -1.97 16.87
CA TRP A 27 -0.51 -2.25 15.48
C TRP A 27 0.37 -3.48 15.33
N THR A 28 0.21 -4.15 14.17
CA THR A 28 1.20 -5.09 13.64
C THR A 28 1.69 -4.58 12.30
N VAL A 29 2.98 -4.81 12.02
CA VAL A 29 3.64 -4.42 10.78
C VAL A 29 4.35 -5.64 10.20
N ALA A 30 4.03 -6.02 8.98
CA ALA A 30 4.72 -7.07 8.24
C ALA A 30 5.31 -6.50 6.95
N ALA A 31 6.55 -6.84 6.65
CA ALA A 31 7.24 -6.40 5.45
C ALA A 31 7.58 -7.59 4.55
N GLY A 32 7.50 -7.39 3.22
CA GLY A 32 7.92 -8.38 2.23
C GLY A 32 7.13 -9.70 2.27
N LYS A 33 5.87 -9.66 2.67
CA LYS A 33 5.06 -10.88 2.83
C LYS A 33 4.56 -11.39 1.48
N GLU A 34 4.82 -12.68 1.22
CA GLU A 34 4.24 -13.36 0.08
C GLU A 34 2.72 -13.49 0.22
N LEU A 35 2.00 -13.13 -0.82
CA LEU A 35 0.56 -13.27 -0.92
C LEU A 35 0.23 -14.47 -1.83
N LYS A 36 -0.65 -15.35 -1.37
CA LYS A 36 -1.04 -16.54 -2.14
C LYS A 36 -2.12 -16.19 -3.15
N TRP A 37 -1.99 -16.73 -4.36
CA TRP A 37 -2.98 -16.55 -5.41
C TRP A 37 -4.31 -17.23 -5.12
N GLY A 38 -4.32 -18.25 -4.25
CA GLY A 38 -5.52 -19.04 -3.99
C GLY A 38 -5.94 -19.87 -5.21
N LEU A 39 -4.97 -20.45 -5.93
CA LEU A 39 -5.24 -21.24 -7.12
C LEU A 39 -6.16 -22.41 -6.80
N THR A 40 -7.21 -22.60 -7.60
CA THR A 40 -8.14 -23.73 -7.51
C THR A 40 -7.81 -24.82 -8.51
N SER A 41 -7.06 -24.51 -9.55
CA SER A 41 -6.60 -25.45 -10.59
C SER A 41 -5.39 -24.85 -11.31
N GLN A 42 -4.52 -25.73 -11.81
CA GLN A 42 -3.39 -25.29 -12.62
C GLN A 42 -2.97 -26.42 -13.58
N SER A 43 -2.43 -26.02 -14.73
CA SER A 43 -1.85 -26.95 -15.70
C SER A 43 -0.45 -27.40 -15.30
N ALA A 44 -0.02 -28.53 -15.84
CA ALA A 44 1.36 -28.97 -15.71
C ALA A 44 2.31 -27.91 -16.31
N GLY A 45 3.33 -27.53 -15.58
CA GLY A 45 4.30 -26.54 -16.03
C GLY A 45 3.92 -25.08 -15.71
N SER A 46 2.68 -24.79 -15.32
CA SER A 46 2.32 -23.42 -14.92
C SER A 46 3.10 -22.94 -13.69
N GLU A 47 3.39 -23.83 -12.76
CA GLU A 47 4.13 -23.55 -11.53
C GLU A 47 5.50 -22.89 -11.80
N SER A 48 6.17 -23.32 -12.89
CA SER A 48 7.50 -22.81 -13.23
C SER A 48 7.50 -21.40 -13.83
N ILE A 49 6.33 -20.91 -14.29
CA ILE A 49 6.23 -19.62 -15.00
C ILE A 49 5.26 -18.64 -14.32
N PHE A 50 4.44 -19.12 -13.38
CA PHE A 50 3.44 -18.27 -12.73
C PHE A 50 4.10 -17.43 -11.64
N PRO A 51 3.94 -16.08 -11.67
CA PRO A 51 4.65 -15.20 -10.76
C PRO A 51 4.12 -15.29 -9.33
N THR A 52 4.99 -15.04 -8.38
CA THR A 52 4.60 -14.82 -6.97
C THR A 52 4.11 -13.38 -6.79
N MET A 53 3.24 -13.18 -5.81
CA MET A 53 2.85 -11.84 -5.34
C MET A 53 3.52 -11.58 -4.00
N ASN A 54 4.12 -10.40 -3.86
CA ASN A 54 4.72 -9.96 -2.60
C ASN A 54 4.20 -8.57 -2.27
N SER A 55 3.68 -8.41 -1.06
CA SER A 55 3.34 -7.09 -0.54
C SER A 55 4.59 -6.41 0.02
N ASP A 56 4.69 -5.10 -0.14
CA ASP A 56 5.79 -4.35 0.46
C ASP A 56 5.59 -4.25 1.97
N ILE A 57 4.42 -3.79 2.40
CA ILE A 57 4.09 -3.61 3.81
C ILE A 57 2.62 -3.98 4.04
N ILE A 58 2.34 -4.66 5.14
CA ILE A 58 0.98 -4.87 5.63
C ILE A 58 0.89 -4.30 7.03
N LEU A 59 -0.03 -3.36 7.24
CA LEU A 59 -0.37 -2.83 8.55
C LEU A 59 -1.70 -3.41 9.00
N GLU A 60 -1.78 -3.81 10.26
CA GLU A 60 -3.06 -4.11 10.91
C GLU A 60 -3.20 -3.31 12.18
N HIS A 61 -4.32 -2.60 12.31
CA HIS A 61 -4.75 -1.95 13.53
C HIS A 61 -5.74 -2.83 14.27
N LYS A 62 -5.59 -2.93 15.59
CA LYS A 62 -6.37 -3.86 16.40
C LYS A 62 -7.78 -3.36 16.70
N GLN A 63 -7.92 -2.06 16.98
CA GLN A 63 -9.22 -1.48 17.38
C GLN A 63 -9.31 0.02 17.05
N PRO A 64 -10.13 0.41 16.05
CA PRO A 64 -10.92 -0.47 15.16
C PRO A 64 -10.06 -1.40 14.34
N ALA A 65 -10.52 -2.64 14.16
CA ALA A 65 -9.78 -3.64 13.40
C ALA A 65 -9.77 -3.30 11.91
N GLN A 66 -8.59 -3.13 11.32
CA GLN A 66 -8.42 -2.81 9.91
C GLN A 66 -7.05 -3.26 9.42
N ARG A 67 -7.01 -3.74 8.18
CA ARG A 67 -5.79 -4.14 7.48
C ARG A 67 -5.57 -3.22 6.29
N VAL A 68 -4.32 -2.79 6.11
CA VAL A 68 -3.90 -1.98 4.96
C VAL A 68 -2.73 -2.67 4.28
N ILE A 69 -2.86 -2.92 2.98
CA ILE A 69 -1.78 -3.40 2.14
C ILE A 69 -1.16 -2.19 1.46
N ILE A 70 0.10 -1.93 1.71
CA ILE A 70 0.85 -0.80 1.14
C ILE A 70 1.75 -1.32 0.04
N ASP A 71 1.66 -0.69 -1.12
CA ASP A 71 2.57 -0.86 -2.24
C ASP A 71 3.32 0.45 -2.46
N THR A 72 4.64 0.39 -2.38
CA THR A 72 5.49 1.57 -2.56
C THR A 72 5.99 1.65 -4.00
N LYS A 73 6.02 2.87 -4.53
CA LYS A 73 6.55 3.16 -5.86
C LYS A 73 7.47 4.37 -5.79
N PHE A 74 8.60 4.31 -6.44
CA PHE A 74 9.57 5.42 -6.46
C PHE A 74 9.54 6.15 -7.79
N ASN A 75 8.42 6.78 -8.10
CA ASN A 75 8.19 7.63 -9.25
C ASN A 75 7.05 8.61 -8.98
N ASN A 76 6.80 9.51 -9.92
CA ASN A 76 5.67 10.44 -9.82
C ASN A 76 4.36 9.66 -9.82
N ILE A 77 3.50 9.93 -8.84
CA ILE A 77 2.18 9.28 -8.70
C ILE A 77 1.27 9.58 -9.90
N LEU A 78 1.41 10.76 -10.49
CA LEU A 78 0.64 11.16 -11.66
C LEU A 78 1.47 10.98 -12.94
N THR A 79 0.80 10.55 -14.00
CA THR A 79 1.35 10.44 -15.34
C THR A 79 0.40 11.09 -16.34
N LYS A 80 0.85 11.26 -17.59
CA LYS A 80 -0.02 11.76 -18.67
C LYS A 80 -0.99 10.66 -19.08
N GLY A 81 -2.30 10.97 -19.03
CA GLY A 81 -3.34 10.07 -19.51
C GLY A 81 -3.64 10.26 -20.99
N TRP A 82 -4.32 9.28 -21.60
CA TRP A 82 -4.73 9.36 -23.01
C TRP A 82 -5.74 10.49 -23.27
N TYR A 83 -6.64 10.72 -22.32
CA TYR A 83 -7.73 11.69 -22.44
C TYR A 83 -7.68 12.78 -21.36
N ARG A 84 -6.66 12.79 -20.52
CA ARG A 84 -6.50 13.71 -19.40
C ARG A 84 -5.04 14.13 -19.30
N ASP A 85 -4.81 15.39 -18.89
CA ASP A 85 -3.46 15.90 -18.70
C ASP A 85 -2.72 15.16 -17.58
N LYS A 86 -3.45 14.76 -16.52
CA LYS A 86 -2.91 14.04 -15.39
C LYS A 86 -3.78 12.83 -15.03
N SER A 87 -3.17 11.70 -14.77
CA SER A 87 -3.83 10.46 -14.42
C SER A 87 -2.99 9.63 -13.47
N LEU A 88 -3.65 8.82 -12.65
CA LEU A 88 -2.99 7.75 -11.93
C LEU A 88 -2.60 6.63 -12.90
N ARG A 89 -1.56 5.88 -12.55
CA ARG A 89 -1.08 4.75 -13.37
C ARG A 89 -1.98 3.54 -13.18
N SER A 90 -2.69 3.15 -14.22
CA SER A 90 -3.67 2.05 -14.17
C SER A 90 -3.06 0.72 -13.75
N GLY A 91 -1.83 0.41 -14.20
CA GLY A 91 -1.16 -0.84 -13.83
C GLY A 91 -0.93 -1.00 -12.34
N TYR A 92 -0.65 0.09 -11.63
CA TYR A 92 -0.48 0.07 -10.17
C TYR A 92 -1.81 -0.15 -9.45
N ILE A 93 -2.89 0.42 -9.98
CA ILE A 93 -4.24 0.20 -9.45
C ILE A 93 -4.63 -1.27 -9.61
N TYR A 94 -4.40 -1.86 -10.79
CA TYR A 94 -4.66 -3.28 -11.03
C TYR A 94 -3.86 -4.17 -10.10
N GLN A 95 -2.61 -3.83 -9.83
CA GLN A 95 -1.75 -4.59 -8.91
C GLN A 95 -2.30 -4.59 -7.49
N ILE A 96 -2.58 -3.41 -6.92
CA ILE A 96 -3.11 -3.32 -5.56
C ILE A 96 -4.51 -3.93 -5.44
N TYR A 97 -5.35 -3.73 -6.44
CA TYR A 97 -6.67 -4.37 -6.52
C TYR A 97 -6.55 -5.89 -6.51
N THR A 98 -5.62 -6.43 -7.29
CA THR A 98 -5.34 -7.87 -7.33
C THR A 98 -4.93 -8.38 -5.95
N TYR A 99 -4.05 -7.66 -5.25
CA TYR A 99 -3.65 -8.04 -3.88
C TYR A 99 -4.86 -8.10 -2.95
N LEU A 100 -5.71 -7.09 -2.97
CA LEU A 100 -6.89 -7.04 -2.10
C LEU A 100 -7.87 -8.17 -2.39
N ARG A 101 -8.18 -8.40 -3.65
CA ARG A 101 -9.19 -9.39 -4.06
C ARG A 101 -8.74 -10.83 -3.91
N THR A 102 -7.48 -11.14 -4.23
CA THR A 102 -6.96 -12.52 -4.12
C THR A 102 -6.84 -12.98 -2.68
N GLN A 103 -6.73 -12.05 -1.73
CA GLN A 103 -6.60 -12.37 -0.30
C GLN A 103 -7.95 -12.51 0.41
N GLU A 104 -9.07 -12.24 -0.26
CA GLU A 104 -10.38 -12.38 0.36
C GLU A 104 -10.64 -13.81 0.82
N ASN A 105 -11.03 -13.95 2.09
CA ASN A 105 -11.35 -15.22 2.72
C ASN A 105 -12.44 -15.00 3.77
N ARG A 106 -13.54 -15.71 3.65
CA ARG A 106 -14.69 -15.58 4.57
C ARG A 106 -14.35 -15.93 6.01
N THR A 107 -13.31 -16.73 6.24
CA THR A 107 -12.84 -17.05 7.60
C THR A 107 -11.97 -15.96 8.22
N ASP A 108 -11.59 -14.96 7.43
CA ASP A 108 -10.86 -13.78 7.86
C ASP A 108 -11.64 -12.53 7.47
N PRO A 109 -12.53 -12.02 8.33
CA PRO A 109 -13.40 -10.90 7.98
C PRO A 109 -12.66 -9.61 7.56
N LEU A 110 -11.45 -9.37 8.09
CA LEU A 110 -10.64 -8.21 7.68
C LEU A 110 -10.28 -8.27 6.20
N SER A 111 -10.08 -9.46 5.64
CA SER A 111 -9.71 -9.62 4.24
C SER A 111 -10.79 -9.13 3.28
N LEU A 112 -12.06 -9.13 3.70
CA LEU A 112 -13.18 -8.72 2.85
C LEU A 112 -13.31 -7.20 2.72
N ARG A 113 -12.61 -6.45 3.59
CA ARG A 113 -12.66 -4.99 3.64
C ARG A 113 -11.29 -4.35 3.85
N SER A 114 -10.22 -5.08 3.57
CA SER A 114 -8.86 -4.54 3.63
C SER A 114 -8.73 -3.33 2.73
N ALA A 115 -7.99 -2.33 3.18
CA ALA A 115 -7.65 -1.17 2.38
C ALA A 115 -6.33 -1.39 1.64
N GLY A 116 -6.15 -0.65 0.56
CA GLY A 116 -4.89 -0.55 -0.15
C GLY A 116 -4.34 0.87 -0.07
N LEU A 117 -3.03 1.00 -0.11
CA LEU A 117 -2.35 2.29 -0.20
C LEU A 117 -1.24 2.20 -1.24
N LEU A 118 -1.33 3.01 -2.28
CA LEU A 118 -0.22 3.29 -3.19
C LEU A 118 0.52 4.50 -2.67
N LEU A 119 1.77 4.30 -2.23
CA LEU A 119 2.59 5.32 -1.59
C LEU A 119 3.78 5.69 -2.48
N HIS A 120 3.83 6.96 -2.88
CA HIS A 120 4.87 7.53 -3.73
C HIS A 120 5.57 8.69 -3.03
N PRO A 121 6.83 9.01 -3.40
CA PRO A 121 7.40 10.30 -3.02
C PRO A 121 6.64 11.44 -3.72
N ALA A 122 6.52 12.57 -3.05
CA ALA A 122 5.96 13.76 -3.65
C ALA A 122 6.93 14.32 -4.69
N VAL A 123 6.41 14.59 -5.89
CA VAL A 123 7.11 15.28 -6.98
C VAL A 123 6.20 16.41 -7.42
N ASP A 124 6.56 17.64 -7.09
CA ASP A 124 5.83 18.88 -7.41
C ASP A 124 4.41 19.01 -6.81
N VAL A 125 3.86 17.93 -6.26
CA VAL A 125 2.51 17.94 -5.69
C VAL A 125 2.41 17.00 -4.50
N MET A 126 1.71 17.45 -3.45
CA MET A 126 1.23 16.59 -2.37
C MET A 126 -0.16 16.12 -2.74
N LEU A 127 -0.37 14.80 -2.67
CA LEU A 127 -1.63 14.19 -3.07
C LEU A 127 -2.10 13.19 -2.02
N TYR A 128 -3.37 13.26 -1.70
CA TYR A 128 -4.09 12.24 -0.97
C TYR A 128 -5.51 12.14 -1.51
N GLU A 129 -5.81 11.03 -2.15
CA GLU A 129 -7.13 10.73 -2.69
C GLU A 129 -7.47 9.26 -2.43
N PHE A 130 -8.72 8.89 -2.50
CA PHE A 130 -9.13 7.50 -2.42
C PHE A 130 -10.35 7.21 -3.29
N VAL A 131 -10.50 5.95 -3.64
CA VAL A 131 -11.70 5.36 -4.21
C VAL A 131 -12.09 4.14 -3.40
N GLU A 132 -13.32 3.71 -3.50
CA GLU A 132 -13.76 2.44 -2.93
C GLU A 132 -14.26 1.54 -4.06
N VAL A 133 -13.71 0.34 -4.14
CA VAL A 133 -14.04 -0.66 -5.17
C VAL A 133 -14.36 -1.96 -4.47
N GLN A 134 -15.59 -2.44 -4.62
CA GLN A 134 -16.04 -3.74 -4.09
C GLN A 134 -15.74 -3.93 -2.58
N GLY A 135 -15.95 -2.87 -1.80
CA GLY A 135 -15.73 -2.89 -0.36
C GLY A 135 -14.30 -2.62 0.10
N HIS A 136 -13.38 -2.38 -0.84
CA HIS A 136 -11.99 -2.04 -0.56
C HIS A 136 -11.72 -0.58 -0.85
N LYS A 137 -11.30 0.20 0.15
CA LYS A 137 -10.77 1.54 -0.09
C LYS A 137 -9.34 1.43 -0.60
N ILE A 138 -9.08 2.09 -1.71
CA ILE A 138 -7.74 2.21 -2.28
C ILE A 138 -7.33 3.67 -2.19
N HIS A 139 -6.28 3.93 -1.42
CA HIS A 139 -5.75 5.25 -1.19
C HIS A 139 -4.54 5.50 -2.09
N PHE A 140 -4.43 6.73 -2.55
CA PHE A 140 -3.32 7.22 -3.38
C PHE A 140 -2.69 8.39 -2.64
N ALA A 141 -1.45 8.24 -2.23
CA ALA A 141 -0.82 9.25 -1.41
C ALA A 141 0.65 9.45 -1.74
N THR A 142 1.11 10.66 -1.44
CA THR A 142 2.51 11.03 -1.54
C THR A 142 3.07 11.35 -0.15
N VAL A 143 4.38 11.15 0.00
CA VAL A 143 5.13 11.60 1.16
C VAL A 143 6.23 12.55 0.70
N ASP A 144 6.39 13.67 1.38
CA ASP A 144 7.42 14.65 1.08
C ASP A 144 8.76 14.24 1.69
N LEU A 145 9.63 13.66 0.87
CA LEU A 145 10.97 13.24 1.30
C LEU A 145 11.94 14.40 1.51
N ALA A 146 11.58 15.61 1.05
CA ALA A 146 12.37 16.82 1.28
C ALA A 146 11.96 17.56 2.56
N ALA A 147 10.87 17.16 3.20
CA ALA A 147 10.44 17.71 4.47
C ALA A 147 11.39 17.33 5.61
N ASP A 148 11.35 18.08 6.70
CA ASP A 148 12.06 17.69 7.91
C ASP A 148 11.50 16.37 8.50
N ALA A 149 12.30 15.76 9.38
CA ALA A 149 11.94 14.45 9.96
C ALA A 149 10.62 14.49 10.73
N ALA A 150 10.34 15.56 11.44
CA ALA A 150 9.10 15.69 12.21
C ALA A 150 7.88 15.77 11.29
N THR A 151 7.95 16.57 10.24
CA THR A 151 6.86 16.72 9.25
C THR A 151 6.61 15.40 8.51
N MET A 152 7.67 14.74 8.05
CA MET A 152 7.55 13.44 7.36
C MET A 152 6.96 12.37 8.28
N THR A 153 7.39 12.33 9.54
CA THR A 153 6.84 11.44 10.57
C THR A 153 5.33 11.64 10.72
N GLN A 154 4.89 12.90 10.85
CA GLN A 154 3.47 13.23 10.96
C GLN A 154 2.67 12.81 9.72
N GLN A 155 3.21 13.04 8.52
CA GLN A 155 2.56 12.64 7.26
C GLN A 155 2.34 11.13 7.22
N LEU A 156 3.36 10.34 7.50
CA LEU A 156 3.29 8.88 7.42
C LEU A 156 2.39 8.27 8.50
N LEU A 157 2.43 8.79 9.72
CA LEU A 157 1.53 8.35 10.79
C LEU A 157 0.08 8.71 10.49
N LYS A 158 -0.15 9.90 9.94
CA LYS A 158 -1.50 10.32 9.52
C LYS A 158 -2.04 9.39 8.42
N LEU A 159 -1.22 9.02 7.42
CA LEU A 159 -1.62 8.09 6.38
C LEU A 159 -2.06 6.73 6.94
N ALA A 160 -1.30 6.17 7.88
CA ALA A 160 -1.67 4.92 8.52
C ALA A 160 -3.04 5.02 9.22
N ARG A 161 -3.27 6.10 9.96
CA ARG A 161 -4.55 6.34 10.63
C ARG A 161 -5.69 6.54 9.64
N ASP A 162 -5.51 7.38 8.62
CA ASP A 162 -6.53 7.67 7.61
C ASP A 162 -6.93 6.40 6.85
N CYS A 163 -5.96 5.56 6.49
CA CYS A 163 -6.22 4.28 5.81
C CYS A 163 -6.96 3.26 6.70
N CYS A 164 -6.87 3.42 8.02
CA CYS A 164 -7.59 2.58 8.98
C CYS A 164 -8.91 3.20 9.46
N GLY A 165 -9.27 4.38 8.95
CA GLY A 165 -10.48 5.08 9.39
C GLY A 165 -10.41 5.56 10.84
N ILE A 166 -9.21 5.78 11.36
CA ILE A 166 -9.01 6.30 12.71
C ILE A 166 -9.07 7.83 12.63
N THR A 167 -10.09 8.41 13.27
CA THR A 167 -10.17 9.87 13.42
C THR A 167 -9.38 10.29 14.66
N ASP A 168 -8.64 11.41 14.54
CA ASP A 168 -8.05 12.04 15.71
C ASP A 168 -9.17 12.44 16.65
N VAL A 169 -9.20 11.83 17.84
CA VAL A 169 -10.06 12.30 18.92
C VAL A 169 -9.38 13.54 19.47
N ASN A 170 -10.01 14.70 19.28
CA ASN A 170 -9.59 15.94 19.93
C ASN A 170 -9.67 15.83 21.46
#